data_6393d4e0873cf02a227ff261ef8498c3
#
_entry.id   6393d4e0873cf02a227ff261ef8498c3
#
_cell.length_a   1.000
_cell.length_b   1.000
_cell.length_c   1.000
_cell.angle_alpha   90.00
_cell.angle_beta   90.00
_cell.angle_gamma   90.00
#
_symmetry.space_group_name_H-M   'P 1'
#
loop_
_entity.id
_entity.type
_entity.pdbx_description
1 polymer ?
#
loop_
_entity_poly.entity_id
_entity_poly.type
_entity_poly.pdbx_seq_one_letter_code
_entity_poly.pdbx_strand_id
1 'polypeptide(L)'
;MKRFIPLFILTGLLFGQDVKTLYLFELEDESEYVGELIADTPDNVTIKRMDGSVVNIPAYKVIKRTKIDESQWDQESGEIIFGNLHDSRYFFSPSAFALEQGEGYSMNAYSLYWAFQYGITDNFSLGAGASVFGLTSLSAKYTVPSNTEDFNLAFGWFWVGFPFFDEDKSIINIPFTVATWGDKEKNISSGFGYNLEADKHPLVLNIGGTNRMSRSTALVFELWGFNYTSYSYNDGVYDEGGWTGTSYNTREKVTNTLIYGGPGVRVLRKKTKKRLFGLFKENNYAGSNVIDFQIFFLHTDGETIGPLPMIGASKRF
;
A
#
# COMPACT_ATOMS: atom_id res chain seq x y z
N MET A 1 15.91 62.30 26.70
CA MET A 1 14.84 61.36 27.10
C MET A 1 15.20 59.96 26.61
N LYS A 2 15.77 59.13 27.49
CA LYS A 2 16.12 57.76 27.19
C LYS A 2 14.93 56.84 27.53
N ARG A 3 14.34 56.20 26.56
CA ARG A 3 13.26 55.21 26.76
C ARG A 3 13.90 53.85 27.07
N PHE A 4 13.73 53.38 28.28
CA PHE A 4 14.00 52.02 28.72
C PHE A 4 12.90 51.12 28.17
N ILE A 5 13.27 50.10 27.39
CA ILE A 5 12.40 48.99 27.01
C ILE A 5 12.66 47.88 28.04
N PRO A 6 11.68 47.45 28.84
CA PRO A 6 11.88 46.29 29.71
C PRO A 6 11.88 45.03 28.85
N LEU A 7 13.01 44.34 28.88
CA LEU A 7 13.19 42.99 28.31
C LEU A 7 12.43 42.00 29.20
N PHE A 8 11.24 41.61 28.78
CA PHE A 8 10.54 40.50 29.38
C PHE A 8 11.27 39.21 28.98
N ILE A 9 12.06 38.69 29.90
CA ILE A 9 12.60 37.31 29.83
C ILE A 9 11.43 36.39 30.15
N LEU A 10 10.78 35.86 29.11
CA LEU A 10 9.83 34.80 29.22
C LEU A 10 10.61 33.48 29.48
N THR A 11 10.89 33.23 30.76
CA THR A 11 11.32 31.90 31.21
C THR A 11 10.15 30.96 31.04
N GLY A 12 10.02 30.37 29.84
CA GLY A 12 9.18 29.26 29.62
C GLY A 12 9.69 28.12 30.53
N LEU A 13 8.92 27.83 31.56
CA LEU A 13 9.01 26.60 32.30
C LEU A 13 8.81 25.46 31.27
N LEU A 14 9.90 24.91 30.81
CA LEU A 14 9.93 23.60 30.19
C LEU A 14 9.53 22.60 31.28
N PHE A 15 8.25 22.43 31.47
CA PHE A 15 7.75 21.19 32.04
C PHE A 15 8.13 20.11 31.02
N GLY A 16 9.24 19.44 31.29
CA GLY A 16 9.53 18.17 30.65
C GLY A 16 8.32 17.28 30.95
N GLN A 17 7.47 17.07 29.99
CA GLN A 17 6.54 15.94 30.04
C GLN A 17 7.46 14.73 30.08
N ASP A 18 7.42 14.00 31.19
CA ASP A 18 8.04 12.68 31.26
C ASP A 18 7.38 11.85 30.16
N VAL A 19 8.08 11.68 29.06
CA VAL A 19 7.63 10.85 27.92
C VAL A 19 7.59 9.42 28.47
N LYS A 20 6.41 8.98 28.87
CA LYS A 20 6.20 7.63 29.37
C LYS A 20 6.50 6.66 28.25
N THR A 21 7.53 5.88 28.43
CA THR A 21 7.87 4.85 27.45
C THR A 21 6.97 3.63 27.69
N LEU A 22 6.08 3.39 26.75
CA LEU A 22 5.20 2.22 26.74
C LEU A 22 5.87 1.04 26.04
N TYR A 23 5.58 -0.15 26.55
CA TYR A 23 6.03 -1.40 25.97
C TYR A 23 4.85 -2.36 25.77
N LEU A 24 4.88 -3.09 24.65
CA LEU A 24 4.08 -4.30 24.43
C LEU A 24 4.93 -5.50 24.86
N PHE A 25 4.40 -6.30 25.76
CA PHE A 25 4.96 -7.58 26.20
C PHE A 25 4.12 -8.71 25.63
N GLU A 26 4.73 -9.53 24.77
CA GLU A 26 4.11 -10.75 24.25
C GLU A 26 4.58 -11.94 25.09
N LEU A 27 3.62 -12.74 25.62
CA LEU A 27 3.91 -13.87 26.48
C LEU A 27 3.80 -15.21 25.74
N GLU A 28 4.35 -16.25 26.35
CA GLU A 28 4.35 -17.63 25.82
C GLU A 28 2.94 -18.19 25.62
N ASP A 29 1.99 -17.82 26.50
CA ASP A 29 0.58 -18.20 26.43
C ASP A 29 -0.26 -17.34 25.47
N GLU A 30 0.42 -16.46 24.67
CA GLU A 30 -0.18 -15.55 23.69
C GLU A 30 -0.91 -14.35 24.29
N SER A 31 -0.86 -14.18 25.60
CA SER A 31 -1.36 -12.97 26.22
C SER A 31 -0.44 -11.79 25.90
N GLU A 32 -1.04 -10.62 25.76
CA GLU A 32 -0.35 -9.37 25.47
C GLU A 32 -0.65 -8.38 26.61
N TYR A 33 0.38 -7.73 27.10
CA TYR A 33 0.27 -6.66 28.09
C TYR A 33 0.92 -5.39 27.56
N VAL A 34 0.24 -4.26 27.78
CA VAL A 34 0.77 -2.94 27.47
C VAL A 34 0.90 -2.14 28.74
N GLY A 35 2.04 -1.51 28.91
CA GLY A 35 2.28 -0.68 30.07
C GLY A 35 3.65 -0.06 30.11
N GLU A 36 3.83 0.81 31.09
CA GLU A 36 5.11 1.40 31.46
C GLU A 36 5.93 0.36 32.22
N LEU A 37 7.18 0.16 31.83
CA LEU A 37 8.10 -0.72 32.53
C LEU A 37 8.54 -0.05 33.84
N ILE A 38 8.14 -0.63 34.99
CA ILE A 38 8.53 -0.13 36.32
C ILE A 38 9.83 -0.80 36.79
N ALA A 39 9.90 -2.13 36.64
CA ALA A 39 11.06 -2.89 37.05
C ALA A 39 11.31 -4.07 36.10
N ASP A 40 12.58 -4.35 35.89
CA ASP A 40 13.03 -5.47 35.07
C ASP A 40 14.11 -6.22 35.84
N THR A 41 13.75 -7.37 36.37
CA THR A 41 14.64 -8.24 37.13
C THR A 41 14.80 -9.58 36.40
N PRO A 42 15.83 -10.37 36.71
CA PRO A 42 16.00 -11.69 36.09
C PRO A 42 14.80 -12.61 36.25
N ASP A 43 14.02 -12.44 37.32
CA ASP A 43 12.91 -13.31 37.64
C ASP A 43 11.55 -12.75 37.18
N ASN A 44 11.38 -11.42 37.23
CA ASN A 44 10.09 -10.77 36.98
C ASN A 44 10.24 -9.43 36.25
N VAL A 45 9.29 -9.17 35.36
CA VAL A 45 9.05 -7.89 34.71
C VAL A 45 7.81 -7.26 35.36
N THR A 46 7.96 -6.08 35.96
CA THR A 46 6.83 -5.35 36.56
C THR A 46 6.43 -4.21 35.64
N ILE A 47 5.18 -4.19 35.27
CA ILE A 47 4.60 -3.18 34.39
C ILE A 47 3.43 -2.47 35.09
N LYS A 48 3.29 -1.18 34.81
CA LYS A 48 2.11 -0.40 35.17
C LYS A 48 1.25 -0.23 33.94
N ARG A 49 0.05 -0.79 33.97
CA ARG A 49 -0.91 -0.67 32.88
C ARG A 49 -1.49 0.75 32.82
N MET A 50 -2.11 1.08 31.69
CA MET A 50 -2.72 2.39 31.48
C MET A 50 -3.91 2.67 32.44
N ASP A 51 -4.58 1.62 32.93
CA ASP A 51 -5.62 1.72 33.94
C ASP A 51 -5.06 1.95 35.38
N GLY A 52 -3.72 2.07 35.50
CA GLY A 52 -3.01 2.25 36.77
C GLY A 52 -2.72 0.97 37.52
N SER A 53 -3.23 -0.17 37.10
CA SER A 53 -2.94 -1.47 37.70
C SER A 53 -1.49 -1.89 37.49
N VAL A 54 -0.91 -2.56 38.50
CA VAL A 54 0.46 -3.08 38.40
C VAL A 54 0.41 -4.59 38.20
N VAL A 55 1.11 -5.08 37.20
CA VAL A 55 1.18 -6.50 36.84
C VAL A 55 2.61 -6.96 36.92
N ASN A 56 2.83 -8.09 37.64
CA ASN A 56 4.12 -8.79 37.67
C ASN A 56 4.07 -9.98 36.74
N ILE A 57 4.96 -9.98 35.76
CA ILE A 57 5.07 -11.01 34.72
C ILE A 57 6.36 -11.78 34.97
N PRO A 58 6.33 -13.11 35.16
CA PRO A 58 7.56 -13.90 35.22
C PRO A 58 8.40 -13.69 33.94
N ALA A 59 9.68 -13.32 34.11
CA ALA A 59 10.55 -12.95 33.00
C ALA A 59 10.66 -14.06 31.93
N TYR A 60 10.65 -15.34 32.34
CA TYR A 60 10.72 -16.49 31.44
C TYR A 60 9.48 -16.64 30.52
N LYS A 61 8.33 -16.02 30.87
CA LYS A 61 7.14 -16.03 30.02
C LYS A 61 7.16 -14.97 28.94
N VAL A 62 8.01 -13.95 29.04
CA VAL A 62 8.10 -12.87 28.07
C VAL A 62 8.87 -13.35 26.85
N ILE A 63 8.19 -13.54 25.73
CA ILE A 63 8.79 -13.94 24.45
C ILE A 63 9.39 -12.73 23.74
N LYS A 64 8.65 -11.60 23.77
CA LYS A 64 9.04 -10.40 23.05
C LYS A 64 8.63 -9.14 23.80
N ARG A 65 9.50 -8.14 23.70
CA ARG A 65 9.25 -6.79 24.22
C ARG A 65 9.42 -5.80 23.07
N THR A 66 8.39 -5.03 22.79
CA THR A 66 8.41 -4.01 21.75
C THR A 66 8.11 -2.65 22.37
N LYS A 67 8.97 -1.67 22.14
CA LYS A 67 8.70 -0.28 22.52
C LYS A 67 7.56 0.24 21.64
N ILE A 68 6.59 0.92 22.25
CA ILE A 68 5.43 1.50 21.58
C ILE A 68 5.54 3.01 21.69
N ASP A 69 5.26 3.70 20.61
CA ASP A 69 5.03 5.14 20.62
C ASP A 69 3.66 5.45 21.24
N GLU A 70 3.55 6.56 21.98
CA GLU A 70 2.30 6.96 22.59
C GLU A 70 1.19 7.21 21.55
N SER A 71 1.56 7.62 20.33
CA SER A 71 0.65 7.76 19.18
C SER A 71 0.04 6.43 18.72
N GLN A 72 0.67 5.31 19.05
CA GLN A 72 0.18 3.96 18.74
C GLN A 72 -0.79 3.42 19.79
N TRP A 73 -1.07 4.20 20.85
CA TRP A 73 -2.00 3.82 21.90
C TRP A 73 -3.33 4.56 21.74
N ASP A 74 -4.40 3.80 21.51
CA ASP A 74 -5.77 4.34 21.53
C ASP A 74 -6.29 4.38 22.97
N GLN A 75 -6.43 5.58 23.50
CA GLN A 75 -6.90 5.79 24.88
C GLN A 75 -8.37 5.39 25.09
N GLU A 76 -9.21 5.45 24.05
CA GLU A 76 -10.64 5.11 24.14
C GLU A 76 -10.85 3.61 24.19
N SER A 77 -10.17 2.87 23.31
CA SER A 77 -10.32 1.41 23.26
C SER A 77 -9.38 0.68 24.22
N GLY A 78 -8.35 1.35 24.73
CA GLY A 78 -7.29 0.71 25.51
C GLY A 78 -6.47 -0.31 24.73
N GLU A 79 -6.37 -0.13 23.43
CA GLU A 79 -5.72 -1.05 22.50
C GLU A 79 -4.60 -0.37 21.72
N ILE A 80 -3.63 -1.16 21.24
CA ILE A 80 -2.55 -0.68 20.40
C ILE A 80 -3.07 -0.49 18.96
N ILE A 81 -2.77 0.65 18.37
CA ILE A 81 -2.92 0.90 16.94
C ILE A 81 -1.65 0.39 16.28
N PHE A 82 -1.77 -0.69 15.52
CA PHE A 82 -0.64 -1.21 14.74
C PHE A 82 -0.39 -0.30 13.54
N GLY A 83 0.88 -0.04 13.24
CA GLY A 83 1.28 0.72 12.07
C GLY A 83 0.75 0.10 10.77
N ASN A 84 0.57 0.93 9.76
CA ASN A 84 0.17 0.48 8.43
C ASN A 84 1.32 -0.27 7.76
N LEU A 85 1.27 -1.60 7.80
CA LEU A 85 2.27 -2.46 7.16
C LEU A 85 2.09 -2.55 5.63
N HIS A 86 1.06 -1.91 5.07
CA HIS A 86 0.77 -1.89 3.63
C HIS A 86 0.89 -0.47 3.05
N ASP A 87 1.81 0.31 3.62
CA ASP A 87 2.10 1.69 3.26
C ASP A 87 2.72 1.84 1.85
N SER A 88 3.44 0.84 1.36
CA SER A 88 4.15 0.87 0.07
C SER A 88 3.25 0.84 -1.17
N ARG A 89 1.93 0.65 -0.98
CA ARG A 89 0.92 0.60 -2.03
C ARG A 89 -0.48 0.98 -1.54
N TYR A 90 -1.34 1.35 -2.46
CA TYR A 90 -2.80 1.43 -2.25
C TYR A 90 -3.45 0.10 -2.62
N PHE A 91 -4.36 0.04 -3.60
CA PHE A 91 -4.83 -1.27 -4.11
C PHE A 91 -3.80 -1.86 -5.06
N PHE A 92 -3.58 -1.22 -6.21
CA PHE A 92 -2.56 -1.60 -7.19
C PHE A 92 -1.47 -0.54 -7.35
N SER A 93 -1.80 0.73 -7.13
CA SER A 93 -0.84 1.79 -7.34
C SER A 93 0.21 1.85 -6.22
N PRO A 94 1.46 2.11 -6.56
CA PRO A 94 2.51 2.28 -5.57
C PRO A 94 2.37 3.60 -4.84
N SER A 95 2.75 3.62 -3.57
CA SER A 95 3.19 4.83 -2.88
C SER A 95 4.71 4.99 -3.02
N ALA A 96 5.25 6.12 -2.57
CA ALA A 96 6.69 6.33 -2.52
C ALA A 96 7.36 5.72 -1.27
N PHE A 97 6.62 5.15 -0.33
CA PHE A 97 7.22 4.47 0.84
C PHE A 97 7.98 3.22 0.41
N ALA A 98 9.14 3.00 1.03
CA ALA A 98 9.97 1.83 0.77
C ALA A 98 9.39 0.56 1.40
N LEU A 99 9.80 -0.58 0.88
CA LEU A 99 9.85 -1.85 1.57
C LEU A 99 11.28 -2.03 2.07
N GLU A 100 11.46 -2.19 3.38
CA GLU A 100 12.78 -2.41 3.96
C GLU A 100 13.37 -3.75 3.53
N GLN A 101 14.68 -3.90 3.68
CA GLN A 101 15.36 -5.15 3.32
C GLN A 101 14.75 -6.35 4.08
N GLY A 102 14.39 -7.39 3.34
CA GLY A 102 13.82 -8.60 3.92
C GLY A 102 12.31 -8.55 4.13
N GLU A 103 11.68 -7.40 3.96
CA GLU A 103 10.23 -7.26 4.01
C GLU A 103 9.58 -7.55 2.66
N GLY A 104 8.39 -8.09 2.71
CA GLY A 104 7.63 -8.34 1.50
C GLY A 104 6.14 -8.42 1.74
N TYR A 105 5.37 -8.37 0.67
CA TYR A 105 3.96 -8.68 0.72
C TYR A 105 3.54 -9.54 -0.47
N SER A 106 2.53 -10.35 -0.24
CA SER A 106 1.74 -10.99 -1.30
C SER A 106 0.36 -10.36 -1.34
N MET A 107 -0.20 -10.21 -2.53
CA MET A 107 -1.56 -9.74 -2.73
C MET A 107 -2.31 -10.65 -3.69
N ASN A 108 -3.62 -10.68 -3.51
CA ASN A 108 -4.53 -11.41 -4.36
C ASN A 108 -5.74 -10.53 -4.68
N ALA A 109 -6.16 -10.50 -5.93
CA ALA A 109 -7.38 -9.84 -6.37
C ALA A 109 -8.32 -10.87 -7.00
N TYR A 110 -9.53 -11.01 -6.46
CA TYR A 110 -10.57 -11.96 -6.89
C TYR A 110 -10.13 -13.44 -6.96
N SER A 111 -9.03 -13.84 -6.35
CA SER A 111 -8.40 -15.13 -6.58
C SER A 111 -8.03 -15.41 -8.05
N LEU A 112 -7.99 -14.37 -8.88
CA LEU A 112 -7.67 -14.46 -10.31
C LEU A 112 -6.30 -13.89 -10.65
N TYR A 113 -5.81 -12.96 -9.82
CA TYR A 113 -4.49 -12.33 -9.96
C TYR A 113 -3.75 -12.38 -8.63
N TRP A 114 -2.51 -12.82 -8.65
CA TRP A 114 -1.60 -12.85 -7.52
C TRP A 114 -0.37 -12.02 -7.84
N ALA A 115 0.06 -11.24 -6.89
CA ALA A 115 1.31 -10.50 -6.99
C ALA A 115 2.09 -10.58 -5.68
N PHE A 116 3.38 -10.38 -5.82
CA PHE A 116 4.37 -10.47 -4.77
C PHE A 116 5.35 -9.32 -4.95
N GLN A 117 5.75 -8.67 -3.86
CA GLN A 117 6.76 -7.62 -3.83
C GLN A 117 7.71 -7.88 -2.67
N TYR A 118 9.01 -7.63 -2.87
CA TYR A 118 10.04 -7.91 -1.88
C TYR A 118 11.10 -6.82 -1.86
N GLY A 119 11.47 -6.33 -0.66
CA GLY A 119 12.57 -5.39 -0.41
C GLY A 119 13.91 -6.09 -0.49
N ILE A 120 14.67 -5.79 -1.54
CA ILE A 120 16.04 -6.30 -1.73
C ILE A 120 17.03 -5.52 -0.87
N THR A 121 16.79 -4.21 -0.75
CA THR A 121 17.49 -3.30 0.16
C THR A 121 16.43 -2.41 0.81
N ASP A 122 16.82 -1.58 1.78
CA ASP A 122 15.93 -0.64 2.46
C ASP A 122 15.25 0.37 1.52
N ASN A 123 15.75 0.51 0.30
CA ASN A 123 15.24 1.48 -0.66
C ASN A 123 14.87 0.87 -2.02
N PHE A 124 15.16 -0.39 -2.27
CA PHE A 124 14.91 -1.03 -3.55
C PHE A 124 14.12 -2.32 -3.40
N SER A 125 13.03 -2.42 -4.14
CA SER A 125 12.15 -3.59 -4.14
C SER A 125 11.86 -4.09 -5.56
N LEU A 126 11.64 -5.40 -5.67
CA LEU A 126 11.24 -6.08 -6.88
C LEU A 126 9.90 -6.81 -6.65
N GLY A 127 9.13 -6.92 -7.71
CA GLY A 127 7.86 -7.64 -7.66
C GLY A 127 7.55 -8.39 -8.94
N ALA A 128 6.71 -9.40 -8.78
CA ALA A 128 6.16 -10.20 -9.87
C ALA A 128 4.71 -10.56 -9.57
N GLY A 129 3.91 -10.76 -10.61
CA GLY A 129 2.54 -11.21 -10.46
C GLY A 129 2.10 -12.02 -11.67
N ALA A 130 1.03 -12.79 -11.47
CA ALA A 130 0.43 -13.58 -12.55
C ALA A 130 -1.08 -13.71 -12.34
N SER A 131 -1.81 -13.83 -13.44
CA SER A 131 -3.23 -14.17 -13.44
C SER A 131 -3.46 -15.58 -13.94
N VAL A 132 -4.63 -16.13 -13.63
CA VAL A 132 -5.08 -17.45 -14.17
C VAL A 132 -5.21 -17.45 -15.70
N PHE A 133 -5.27 -16.25 -16.32
CA PHE A 133 -5.39 -16.08 -17.76
C PHE A 133 -4.02 -15.94 -18.47
N GLY A 134 -2.90 -16.15 -17.76
CA GLY A 134 -1.55 -16.04 -18.31
C GLY A 134 -0.97 -14.63 -18.34
N LEU A 135 -1.73 -13.60 -17.92
CA LEU A 135 -1.20 -12.26 -17.76
C LEU A 135 -0.17 -12.24 -16.65
N THR A 136 1.02 -11.74 -16.95
CA THR A 136 2.16 -11.65 -16.02
C THR A 136 2.52 -10.20 -15.81
N SER A 137 2.95 -9.84 -14.60
CA SER A 137 3.48 -8.52 -14.29
C SER A 137 4.86 -8.61 -13.64
N LEU A 138 5.67 -7.59 -13.88
CA LEU A 138 6.96 -7.37 -13.21
C LEU A 138 7.00 -5.93 -12.72
N SER A 139 7.66 -5.70 -11.60
CA SER A 139 7.84 -4.36 -11.06
C SER A 139 9.18 -4.19 -10.37
N ALA A 140 9.71 -2.98 -10.45
CA ALA A 140 10.88 -2.54 -9.69
C ALA A 140 10.57 -1.14 -9.15
N LYS A 141 10.96 -0.87 -7.89
CA LYS A 141 10.80 0.45 -7.27
C LYS A 141 12.01 0.80 -6.43
N TYR A 142 12.51 2.01 -6.63
CA TYR A 142 13.56 2.62 -5.82
C TYR A 142 12.99 3.86 -5.13
N THR A 143 12.97 3.85 -3.80
CA THR A 143 12.58 5.00 -2.98
C THR A 143 13.82 5.83 -2.70
N VAL A 144 13.75 7.12 -2.98
CA VAL A 144 14.84 8.05 -2.68
C VAL A 144 14.95 8.22 -1.17
N PRO A 145 16.11 7.97 -0.56
CA PRO A 145 16.29 8.22 0.86
C PRO A 145 15.95 9.67 1.20
N SER A 146 15.03 9.88 2.13
CA SER A 146 14.57 11.20 2.56
C SER A 146 14.82 11.36 4.06
N ASN A 147 15.19 12.58 4.46
CA ASN A 147 15.28 12.97 5.86
C ASN A 147 13.99 13.61 6.38
N THR A 148 12.95 13.71 5.53
CA THR A 148 11.65 14.27 5.89
C THR A 148 10.63 13.14 5.97
N GLU A 149 9.86 13.09 7.05
CA GLU A 149 8.81 12.09 7.25
C GLU A 149 7.58 12.38 6.38
N ASP A 150 7.35 13.66 6.04
CA ASP A 150 6.14 14.14 5.36
C ASP A 150 6.20 14.08 3.83
N PHE A 151 7.36 13.77 3.24
CA PHE A 151 7.53 13.73 1.80
C PHE A 151 8.48 12.63 1.37
N ASN A 152 8.00 11.77 0.49
CA ASN A 152 8.77 10.67 -0.10
C ASN A 152 8.67 10.72 -1.63
N LEU A 153 9.74 10.32 -2.30
CA LEU A 153 9.84 10.22 -3.74
C LEU A 153 10.36 8.84 -4.13
N ALA A 154 9.76 8.24 -5.15
CA ALA A 154 10.24 6.97 -5.68
C ALA A 154 10.20 6.96 -7.21
N PHE A 155 11.10 6.19 -7.79
CA PHE A 155 11.15 5.86 -9.21
C PHE A 155 10.92 4.36 -9.37
N GLY A 156 10.31 3.97 -10.45
CA GLY A 156 10.06 2.57 -10.68
C GLY A 156 9.82 2.24 -12.13
N TRP A 157 9.59 0.96 -12.32
CA TRP A 157 9.24 0.38 -13.59
C TRP A 157 8.18 -0.69 -13.37
N PHE A 158 7.19 -0.72 -14.24
CA PHE A 158 6.09 -1.66 -14.21
C PHE A 158 5.83 -2.20 -15.62
N TRP A 159 5.82 -3.52 -15.72
CA TRP A 159 5.56 -4.23 -16.96
C TRP A 159 4.41 -5.20 -16.79
N VAL A 160 3.54 -5.30 -17.78
CA VAL A 160 2.46 -6.29 -17.86
C VAL A 160 2.38 -6.83 -19.27
N GLY A 161 2.26 -8.12 -19.41
CA GLY A 161 2.17 -8.76 -20.71
C GLY A 161 1.83 -10.24 -20.64
N PHE A 162 1.85 -10.86 -21.81
CA PHE A 162 1.64 -12.30 -22.00
C PHE A 162 2.92 -12.95 -22.51
N PRO A 163 3.86 -13.37 -21.63
CA PRO A 163 5.17 -13.88 -22.03
C PRO A 163 5.12 -15.20 -22.82
N PHE A 164 3.99 -15.91 -22.78
CA PHE A 164 3.80 -17.22 -23.39
C PHE A 164 3.07 -17.19 -24.74
N PHE A 165 2.66 -15.99 -25.21
CA PHE A 165 2.00 -15.82 -26.50
C PHE A 165 2.95 -15.15 -27.49
N ASP A 166 2.95 -15.60 -28.76
CA ASP A 166 3.92 -15.16 -29.77
C ASP A 166 3.68 -13.74 -30.30
N GLU A 167 2.45 -13.26 -30.25
CA GLU A 167 2.07 -11.93 -30.75
C GLU A 167 1.74 -11.00 -29.59
N ASP A 168 2.28 -9.77 -29.63
CA ASP A 168 2.04 -8.68 -28.65
C ASP A 168 2.35 -9.03 -27.18
N LYS A 169 3.60 -9.38 -26.92
CA LYS A 169 4.10 -9.83 -25.61
C LYS A 169 3.93 -8.83 -24.46
N SER A 170 3.89 -7.54 -24.75
CA SER A 170 3.81 -6.46 -23.76
C SER A 170 2.57 -5.62 -23.99
N ILE A 171 1.75 -5.43 -22.95
CA ILE A 171 0.58 -4.54 -22.97
C ILE A 171 0.91 -3.22 -22.33
N ILE A 172 1.68 -3.26 -21.23
CA ILE A 172 2.04 -2.11 -20.41
C ILE A 172 3.53 -2.20 -20.10
N ASN A 173 4.25 -1.12 -20.34
CA ASN A 173 5.67 -1.00 -20.03
C ASN A 173 5.93 0.45 -19.60
N ILE A 174 5.89 0.69 -18.27
CA ILE A 174 5.82 2.03 -17.70
C ILE A 174 6.99 2.29 -16.76
N PRO A 175 8.03 3.02 -17.16
CA PRO A 175 8.85 3.76 -16.21
C PRO A 175 7.99 4.85 -15.56
N PHE A 176 8.08 4.98 -14.23
CA PHE A 176 7.25 5.92 -13.47
C PHE A 176 8.02 6.61 -12.35
N THR A 177 7.45 7.72 -11.92
CA THR A 177 7.83 8.43 -10.70
C THR A 177 6.59 8.59 -9.85
N VAL A 178 6.72 8.44 -8.53
CA VAL A 178 5.64 8.69 -7.58
C VAL A 178 6.16 9.54 -6.42
N ALA A 179 5.40 10.56 -6.07
CA ALA A 179 5.60 11.39 -4.90
C ALA A 179 4.47 11.15 -3.90
N THR A 180 4.80 11.02 -2.62
CA THR A 180 3.86 10.80 -1.53
C THR A 180 4.04 11.89 -0.48
N TRP A 181 2.95 12.54 -0.10
CA TRP A 181 2.87 13.55 0.97
C TRP A 181 2.08 13.00 2.14
N GLY A 182 2.59 13.19 3.35
CA GLY A 182 2.05 12.69 4.61
C GLY A 182 2.78 11.45 5.12
N ASP A 183 2.29 10.88 6.21
CA ASP A 183 2.86 9.73 6.89
C ASP A 183 2.28 8.38 6.39
N LYS A 184 2.70 7.29 7.00
CA LYS A 184 2.26 5.94 6.63
C LYS A 184 0.76 5.68 6.88
N GLU A 185 0.12 6.44 7.78
CA GLU A 185 -1.28 6.29 8.17
C GLU A 185 -2.21 7.22 7.40
N LYS A 186 -1.71 8.42 7.04
CA LYS A 186 -2.47 9.44 6.32
C LYS A 186 -1.60 10.09 5.26
N ASN A 187 -1.87 9.77 4.00
CA ASN A 187 -1.10 10.29 2.89
C ASN A 187 -1.90 10.39 1.59
N ILE A 188 -1.32 11.14 0.66
CA ILE A 188 -1.74 11.22 -0.72
C ILE A 188 -0.51 11.07 -1.62
N SER A 189 -0.65 10.33 -2.71
CA SER A 189 0.37 10.17 -3.72
C SER A 189 -0.09 10.65 -5.08
N SER A 190 0.85 11.17 -5.85
CA SER A 190 0.68 11.41 -7.28
C SER A 190 1.79 10.75 -8.05
N GLY A 191 1.43 9.95 -9.02
CA GLY A 191 2.34 9.22 -9.90
C GLY A 191 2.24 9.72 -11.33
N PHE A 192 3.38 9.71 -11.99
CA PHE A 192 3.55 10.03 -13.40
C PHE A 192 4.38 8.95 -14.06
N GLY A 193 3.94 8.47 -15.21
CA GLY A 193 4.64 7.46 -15.99
C GLY A 193 4.46 7.64 -17.49
N TYR A 194 5.20 6.82 -18.22
CA TYR A 194 5.19 6.84 -19.68
C TYR A 194 5.08 5.40 -20.19
N ASN A 195 3.96 5.05 -20.85
CA ASN A 195 3.77 3.71 -21.39
C ASN A 195 4.51 3.57 -22.72
N LEU A 196 5.61 2.82 -22.70
CA LEU A 196 6.47 2.59 -23.85
C LEU A 196 5.79 1.79 -24.99
N GLU A 197 4.69 1.10 -24.68
CA GLU A 197 3.90 0.31 -25.67
C GLU A 197 2.81 1.15 -26.36
N ALA A 198 2.56 2.38 -25.89
CA ALA A 198 1.54 3.23 -26.48
C ALA A 198 2.12 4.03 -27.67
N ASP A 199 1.51 3.91 -28.85
CA ASP A 199 1.96 4.62 -30.07
C ASP A 199 1.71 6.14 -29.98
N LYS A 200 0.63 6.56 -29.29
CA LYS A 200 0.25 7.97 -29.15
C LYS A 200 -0.13 8.27 -27.70
N HIS A 201 0.28 9.44 -27.22
CA HIS A 201 -0.08 9.95 -25.89
C HIS A 201 0.20 8.95 -24.76
N PRO A 202 1.43 8.48 -24.64
CA PRO A 202 1.80 7.41 -23.70
C PRO A 202 1.79 7.82 -22.21
N LEU A 203 1.25 8.98 -21.89
CA LEU A 203 1.19 9.51 -20.54
C LEU A 203 0.33 8.64 -19.65
N VAL A 204 0.85 8.30 -18.47
CA VAL A 204 0.15 7.62 -17.40
C VAL A 204 0.17 8.50 -16.18
N LEU A 205 -1.00 8.76 -15.62
CA LEU A 205 -1.19 9.50 -14.38
C LEU A 205 -1.83 8.60 -13.34
N ASN A 206 -1.43 8.79 -12.09
CA ASN A 206 -2.00 8.09 -10.96
C ASN A 206 -2.14 9.03 -9.78
N ILE A 207 -3.25 8.89 -9.06
CA ILE A 207 -3.46 9.53 -7.76
C ILE A 207 -3.97 8.45 -6.81
N GLY A 208 -3.39 8.37 -5.64
CA GLY A 208 -3.82 7.47 -4.59
C GLY A 208 -3.71 8.10 -3.23
N GLY A 209 -4.34 7.50 -2.24
CA GLY A 209 -4.25 7.97 -0.87
C GLY A 209 -4.80 6.98 0.13
N THR A 210 -4.37 7.14 1.37
CA THR A 210 -4.90 6.40 2.52
C THR A 210 -5.18 7.34 3.68
N ASN A 211 -6.18 7.01 4.46
CA ASN A 211 -6.48 7.68 5.72
C ASN A 211 -6.95 6.65 6.74
N ARG A 212 -6.17 6.46 7.79
CA ARG A 212 -6.52 5.57 8.89
C ARG A 212 -7.71 6.11 9.65
N MET A 213 -8.78 5.33 9.73
CA MET A 213 -10.02 5.70 10.42
C MET A 213 -10.14 5.09 11.81
N SER A 214 -9.57 3.91 11.97
CA SER A 214 -9.59 3.19 13.24
C SER A 214 -8.42 2.21 13.32
N ARG A 215 -8.30 1.52 14.45
CA ARG A 215 -7.31 0.45 14.63
C ARG A 215 -7.29 -0.58 13.50
N SER A 216 -8.46 -0.93 12.97
CA SER A 216 -8.62 -2.01 11.99
C SER A 216 -9.09 -1.55 10.62
N THR A 217 -9.27 -0.24 10.39
CA THR A 217 -9.89 0.23 9.16
C THR A 217 -9.17 1.47 8.64
N ALA A 218 -8.86 1.48 7.36
CA ALA A 218 -8.38 2.64 6.62
C ALA A 218 -9.25 2.87 5.38
N LEU A 219 -9.54 4.12 5.07
CA LEU A 219 -10.02 4.51 3.76
C LEU A 219 -8.84 4.54 2.80
N VAL A 220 -9.05 3.99 1.62
CA VAL A 220 -8.06 3.97 0.55
C VAL A 220 -8.75 4.38 -0.74
N PHE A 221 -8.09 5.18 -1.53
CA PHE A 221 -8.57 5.46 -2.89
C PHE A 221 -7.42 5.39 -3.87
N GLU A 222 -7.72 5.08 -5.12
CA GLU A 222 -6.80 5.22 -6.24
C GLU A 222 -7.54 5.54 -7.51
N LEU A 223 -6.88 6.31 -8.37
CA LEU A 223 -7.36 6.69 -9.69
C LEU A 223 -6.20 6.64 -10.67
N TRP A 224 -6.44 6.02 -11.81
CA TRP A 224 -5.51 5.93 -12.90
C TRP A 224 -6.09 6.54 -14.17
N GLY A 225 -5.25 7.23 -14.91
CA GLY A 225 -5.56 7.71 -16.24
C GLY A 225 -4.42 7.37 -17.18
N PHE A 226 -4.71 6.69 -18.29
CA PHE A 226 -3.74 6.38 -19.32
C PHE A 226 -4.40 6.20 -20.69
N ASN A 227 -3.59 6.40 -21.72
CA ASN A 227 -4.02 6.16 -23.07
C ASN A 227 -3.54 4.78 -23.55
N TYR A 228 -4.38 4.12 -24.31
CA TYR A 228 -4.05 2.86 -24.94
C TYR A 228 -4.45 2.90 -26.43
N THR A 229 -3.80 2.07 -27.22
CA THR A 229 -4.07 1.96 -28.65
C THR A 229 -4.95 0.73 -28.90
N SER A 230 -6.09 0.94 -29.56
CA SER A 230 -6.92 -0.12 -30.10
C SER A 230 -6.91 -0.11 -31.63
N TYR A 231 -7.39 -1.18 -32.22
CA TYR A 231 -7.55 -1.29 -33.67
C TYR A 231 -9.02 -1.33 -34.01
N SER A 232 -9.47 -0.36 -34.79
CA SER A 232 -10.79 -0.39 -35.40
C SER A 232 -10.69 -1.02 -36.79
N TYR A 233 -11.60 -1.91 -37.10
CA TYR A 233 -11.74 -2.48 -38.43
C TYR A 233 -12.92 -1.77 -39.09
N ASN A 234 -12.66 -0.96 -40.11
CA ASN A 234 -13.73 -0.43 -40.91
C ASN A 234 -14.13 -1.51 -41.93
N ASP A 235 -15.32 -2.03 -41.82
CA ASP A 235 -15.94 -2.86 -42.86
C ASP A 235 -16.08 -2.00 -44.11
N GLY A 236 -15.36 -2.37 -45.15
CA GLY A 236 -15.37 -1.62 -46.42
C GLY A 236 -16.80 -1.54 -46.94
N VAL A 237 -17.21 -0.36 -47.38
CA VAL A 237 -18.49 -0.12 -48.05
C VAL A 237 -18.51 -1.02 -49.30
N TYR A 238 -19.49 -1.93 -49.36
CA TYR A 238 -19.77 -2.67 -50.60
C TYR A 238 -20.29 -1.70 -51.62
N ASP A 239 -19.50 -1.44 -52.64
CA ASP A 239 -19.97 -0.73 -53.85
C ASP A 239 -20.88 -1.72 -54.62
N GLU A 240 -22.16 -1.41 -54.80
CA GLU A 240 -23.15 -2.26 -55.43
C GLU A 240 -22.95 -2.47 -56.92
N GLY A 241 -21.77 -2.34 -57.42
CA GLY A 241 -21.46 -2.38 -58.84
C GLY A 241 -20.37 -3.36 -59.27
N GLY A 242 -20.61 -4.67 -59.16
CA GLY A 242 -19.81 -5.62 -59.89
C GLY A 242 -18.91 -6.58 -59.10
N TRP A 243 -18.77 -7.76 -59.60
CA TRP A 243 -18.11 -8.99 -59.09
C TRP A 243 -16.57 -8.90 -58.85
N THR A 244 -16.02 -7.74 -58.65
CA THR A 244 -14.57 -7.54 -58.37
C THR A 244 -14.30 -6.74 -57.09
N GLY A 245 -15.18 -6.78 -56.13
CA GLY A 245 -15.00 -6.09 -54.84
C GLY A 245 -13.93 -6.76 -53.98
N THR A 246 -12.69 -6.26 -54.06
CA THR A 246 -11.67 -6.54 -53.04
C THR A 246 -12.06 -5.76 -51.77
N SER A 247 -12.56 -6.45 -50.77
CA SER A 247 -12.76 -5.91 -49.44
C SER A 247 -11.39 -5.55 -48.85
N TYR A 248 -11.06 -4.27 -48.80
CA TYR A 248 -9.92 -3.78 -48.05
C TYR A 248 -10.37 -3.52 -46.60
N ASN A 249 -10.12 -4.46 -45.73
CA ASN A 249 -10.19 -4.21 -44.29
C ASN A 249 -9.06 -3.26 -43.91
N THR A 250 -9.36 -1.97 -43.85
CA THR A 250 -8.41 -0.98 -43.34
C THR A 250 -8.40 -1.06 -41.83
N ARG A 251 -7.27 -1.53 -41.29
CA ARG A 251 -7.01 -1.52 -39.84
C ARG A 251 -6.58 -0.10 -39.47
N GLU A 252 -7.43 0.61 -38.77
CA GLU A 252 -7.13 1.95 -38.28
C GLU A 252 -6.75 1.90 -36.80
N LYS A 253 -5.63 2.53 -36.44
CA LYS A 253 -5.20 2.68 -35.06
C LYS A 253 -5.96 3.83 -34.40
N VAL A 254 -6.70 3.54 -33.34
CA VAL A 254 -7.44 4.53 -32.55
C VAL A 254 -6.80 4.62 -31.17
N THR A 255 -6.53 5.83 -30.72
CA THR A 255 -6.04 6.07 -29.36
C THR A 255 -7.20 6.42 -28.46
N ASN A 256 -7.40 5.63 -27.44
CA ASN A 256 -8.47 5.75 -26.46
C ASN A 256 -7.89 6.15 -25.09
N THR A 257 -8.69 6.82 -24.28
CA THR A 257 -8.33 7.15 -22.90
C THR A 257 -9.06 6.23 -21.95
N LEU A 258 -8.33 5.61 -21.03
CA LEU A 258 -8.88 4.82 -19.96
C LEU A 258 -8.66 5.53 -18.62
N ILE A 259 -9.73 5.75 -17.89
CA ILE A 259 -9.69 6.20 -16.50
C ILE A 259 -10.32 5.11 -15.66
N TYR A 260 -9.61 4.59 -14.67
CA TYR A 260 -10.17 3.63 -13.75
C TYR A 260 -9.74 3.89 -12.31
N GLY A 261 -10.57 3.51 -11.38
CA GLY A 261 -10.31 3.63 -9.96
C GLY A 261 -11.55 3.97 -9.15
N GLY A 262 -11.34 4.28 -7.91
CA GLY A 262 -12.39 4.68 -6.98
C GLY A 262 -12.00 4.51 -5.52
N PRO A 263 -12.94 4.81 -4.61
CA PRO A 263 -12.74 4.66 -3.17
C PRO A 263 -12.88 3.22 -2.72
N GLY A 264 -12.33 2.93 -1.55
CA GLY A 264 -12.50 1.66 -0.89
C GLY A 264 -12.08 1.68 0.56
N VAL A 265 -12.18 0.53 1.19
CA VAL A 265 -11.87 0.31 2.59
C VAL A 265 -10.88 -0.83 2.71
N ARG A 266 -9.81 -0.59 3.43
CA ARG A 266 -8.86 -1.60 3.86
C ARG A 266 -9.16 -2.01 5.29
N VAL A 267 -9.41 -3.30 5.49
CA VAL A 267 -9.64 -3.90 6.82
C VAL A 267 -8.38 -4.63 7.24
N LEU A 268 -7.73 -4.14 8.30
CA LEU A 268 -6.56 -4.75 8.90
C LEU A 268 -7.02 -5.81 9.90
N ARG A 269 -6.57 -7.03 9.71
CA ARG A 269 -6.96 -8.15 10.57
C ARG A 269 -6.08 -8.21 11.80
N LYS A 270 -6.70 -8.48 12.95
CA LYS A 270 -5.98 -8.85 14.18
C LYS A 270 -5.17 -10.13 13.90
N LYS A 271 -4.07 -10.31 14.67
CA LYS A 271 -3.28 -11.54 14.66
C LYS A 271 -4.21 -12.76 14.76
N THR A 272 -4.20 -13.61 13.75
CA THR A 272 -4.93 -14.87 13.80
C THR A 272 -3.92 -16.01 13.70
N LYS A 273 -3.87 -16.84 14.72
CA LYS A 273 -3.18 -18.14 14.63
C LYS A 273 -4.05 -19.06 13.79
N LYS A 274 -3.66 -19.30 12.55
CA LYS A 274 -4.19 -20.43 11.78
C LYS A 274 -3.06 -21.41 11.52
N ARG A 275 -3.23 -22.64 12.00
CA ARG A 275 -2.46 -23.78 11.52
C ARG A 275 -3.05 -24.16 10.17
N LEU A 276 -2.42 -23.77 9.09
CA LEU A 276 -2.74 -24.32 7.78
C LEU A 276 -2.16 -25.75 7.74
N PHE A 277 -3.03 -26.76 7.75
CA PHE A 277 -2.68 -28.18 7.73
C PHE A 277 -1.69 -28.69 8.80
N GLY A 278 -1.52 -27.96 9.93
CA GLY A 278 -0.66 -28.44 11.02
C GLY A 278 0.85 -28.41 10.76
N LEU A 279 1.30 -28.02 9.55
CA LEU A 279 2.69 -28.15 9.11
C LEU A 279 3.51 -26.84 9.21
N PHE A 280 2.86 -25.68 9.20
CA PHE A 280 3.56 -24.41 9.28
C PHE A 280 3.00 -23.52 10.38
N LYS A 281 3.86 -23.11 11.30
CA LYS A 281 3.55 -22.11 12.33
C LYS A 281 3.70 -20.75 11.68
N GLU A 282 2.60 -20.18 11.16
CA GLU A 282 2.63 -18.81 10.65
C GLU A 282 2.57 -17.84 11.81
N ASN A 283 3.64 -17.10 12.03
CA ASN A 283 3.64 -15.93 12.90
C ASN A 283 2.96 -14.77 12.14
N ASN A 284 1.65 -14.63 12.28
CA ASN A 284 0.93 -13.51 11.72
C ASN A 284 0.98 -12.35 12.71
N TYR A 285 1.73 -11.31 12.40
CA TYR A 285 1.70 -10.06 13.15
C TYR A 285 0.36 -9.36 12.94
N ALA A 286 -0.11 -8.65 13.96
CA ALA A 286 -1.31 -7.83 13.83
C ALA A 286 -1.11 -6.77 12.72
N GLY A 287 -2.13 -6.61 11.85
CA GLY A 287 -2.03 -5.75 10.67
C GLY A 287 -1.30 -6.34 9.46
N SER A 288 -0.64 -7.49 9.60
CA SER A 288 0.06 -8.13 8.46
C SER A 288 -0.90 -8.63 7.38
N ASN A 289 -2.11 -9.03 7.76
CA ASN A 289 -3.16 -9.46 6.83
C ASN A 289 -4.19 -8.35 6.66
N VAL A 290 -4.51 -8.01 5.43
CA VAL A 290 -5.55 -7.05 5.11
C VAL A 290 -6.52 -7.62 4.10
N ILE A 291 -7.77 -7.13 4.15
CA ILE A 291 -8.76 -7.33 3.11
C ILE A 291 -9.10 -5.95 2.58
N ASP A 292 -9.00 -5.79 1.28
CA ASP A 292 -9.31 -4.58 0.55
C ASP A 292 -10.67 -4.73 -0.15
N PHE A 293 -11.57 -3.78 0.07
CA PHE A 293 -12.82 -3.64 -0.64
C PHE A 293 -12.80 -2.31 -1.38
N GLN A 294 -12.95 -2.33 -2.69
CA GLN A 294 -12.98 -1.13 -3.52
C GLN A 294 -14.23 -1.13 -4.38
N ILE A 295 -14.80 0.04 -4.59
CA ILE A 295 -15.78 0.27 -5.63
C ILE A 295 -15.07 1.08 -6.70
N PHE A 296 -14.88 0.49 -7.88
CA PHE A 296 -14.22 1.17 -8.97
C PHE A 296 -15.14 1.42 -10.17
N PHE A 297 -14.78 2.44 -10.90
CA PHE A 297 -15.41 2.84 -12.14
C PHE A 297 -14.38 2.73 -13.25
N LEU A 298 -14.81 2.35 -14.41
CA LEU A 298 -14.02 2.32 -15.63
C LEU A 298 -14.66 3.28 -16.62
N HIS A 299 -13.91 4.27 -17.07
CA HIS A 299 -14.35 5.19 -18.10
C HIS A 299 -13.44 5.07 -19.32
N THR A 300 -14.02 4.76 -20.47
CA THR A 300 -13.32 4.64 -21.75
C THR A 300 -14.25 5.06 -22.89
N ASP A 301 -13.73 5.78 -23.85
CA ASP A 301 -14.41 6.18 -25.09
C ASP A 301 -15.77 6.89 -24.88
N GLY A 302 -15.85 7.67 -23.80
CA GLY A 302 -17.10 8.39 -23.43
C GLY A 302 -18.12 7.55 -22.69
N GLU A 303 -17.87 6.28 -22.48
CA GLU A 303 -18.72 5.38 -21.70
C GLU A 303 -18.16 5.15 -20.29
N THR A 304 -19.05 5.02 -19.32
CA THR A 304 -18.68 4.69 -17.94
C THR A 304 -19.32 3.37 -17.53
N ILE A 305 -18.48 2.45 -17.10
CA ILE A 305 -18.90 1.15 -16.57
C ILE A 305 -18.67 1.16 -15.05
N GLY A 306 -19.66 0.77 -14.30
CA GLY A 306 -19.59 0.69 -12.84
C GLY A 306 -20.83 1.23 -12.16
N PRO A 307 -20.89 1.15 -10.85
CA PRO A 307 -19.84 0.72 -9.92
C PRO A 307 -19.57 -0.80 -9.99
N LEU A 308 -18.29 -1.15 -10.00
CA LEU A 308 -17.84 -2.55 -9.96
C LEU A 308 -17.15 -2.80 -8.61
N PRO A 309 -17.61 -3.79 -7.83
CA PRO A 309 -16.95 -4.13 -6.57
C PRO A 309 -15.63 -4.85 -6.85
N MET A 310 -14.59 -4.55 -6.11
CA MET A 310 -13.33 -5.30 -6.10
C MET A 310 -13.03 -5.78 -4.68
N ILE A 311 -12.61 -7.03 -4.58
CA ILE A 311 -12.16 -7.63 -3.32
C ILE A 311 -10.74 -8.15 -3.52
N GLY A 312 -9.86 -7.71 -2.64
CA GLY A 312 -8.48 -8.16 -2.57
C GLY A 312 -8.10 -8.60 -1.17
N ALA A 313 -7.10 -9.42 -1.08
CA ALA A 313 -6.47 -9.78 0.18
C ALA A 313 -4.96 -9.65 0.05
N SER A 314 -4.30 -9.23 1.11
CA SER A 314 -2.84 -9.12 1.13
C SER A 314 -2.28 -9.55 2.46
N LYS A 315 -1.04 -10.04 2.39
CA LYS A 315 -0.29 -10.48 3.55
C LYS A 315 1.12 -9.88 3.50
N ARG A 316 1.54 -9.24 4.58
CA ARG A 316 2.93 -8.78 4.82
C ARG A 316 3.71 -9.90 5.52
N PHE A 317 4.96 -10.06 5.20
CA PHE A 317 5.89 -11.03 5.83
C PHE A 317 7.29 -10.46 5.90
#